data_f21eff4a19015b39bf65e4c0921797e0
#
_entry.id   f21eff4a19015b39bf65e4c0921797e0
#
_cell.length_a   1.000
_cell.length_b   1.000
_cell.length_c   1.000
_cell.angle_alpha   90.00
_cell.angle_beta   90.00
_cell.angle_gamma   90.00
#
_symmetry.space_group_name_H-M   'P 1'
#
loop_
_entity.id
_entity.type
_entity.pdbx_description
1 polymer ?
#
loop_
_entity_poly.entity_id
_entity_poly.type
_entity_poly.pdbx_seq_one_letter_code
_entity_poly.pdbx_strand_id
1 'polypeptide(L)' 'MSVRKIQIGQLWKQDGTGEIYLVTRVYSEALSTVAVLRKSGAEQEALIRVKVERKGDGQTLHGFTPAQEDENS' A
#
# COMPACT_ATOMS: atom_id res chain seq x y z
N MET A 1 12.25 4.58 17.07
CA MET A 1 11.09 4.96 16.34
C MET A 1 11.21 4.59 14.90
N SER A 2 10.25 3.91 14.38
CA SER A 2 10.34 3.46 13.02
C SER A 2 9.43 4.28 12.13
N VAL A 3 9.85 4.44 10.89
CA VAL A 3 9.09 5.16 9.88
C VAL A 3 8.46 4.13 8.98
N ARG A 4 7.14 4.20 8.83
CA ARG A 4 6.46 3.24 7.98
C ARG A 4 6.59 3.68 6.53
N LYS A 5 7.18 2.83 5.72
CA LYS A 5 7.32 3.08 4.31
C LYS A 5 6.56 2.04 3.53
N ILE A 6 6.05 2.44 2.38
CA ILE A 6 5.38 1.51 1.49
C ILE A 6 6.44 0.67 0.79
N GLN A 7 6.33 -0.64 0.90
CA GLN A 7 7.31 -1.55 0.32
C GLN A 7 6.63 -2.71 -0.36
N ILE A 8 7.31 -3.26 -1.35
CA ILE A 8 6.82 -4.43 -2.05
C ILE A 8 6.67 -5.57 -1.05
N GLY A 9 5.56 -6.28 -1.15
CA GLY A 9 5.29 -7.39 -0.26
C GLY A 9 4.37 -7.06 0.90
N GLN A 10 4.07 -5.79 1.10
CA GLN A 10 3.17 -5.42 2.19
C GLN A 10 1.74 -5.70 1.81
N LEU A 11 0.91 -5.91 2.82
CA LEU A 11 -0.52 -6.11 2.63
C LEU A 11 -1.27 -4.92 3.17
N TRP A 12 -2.22 -4.45 2.41
CA TRP A 12 -3.05 -3.31 2.77
C TRP A 12 -4.50 -3.65 2.58
N LYS A 13 -5.35 -3.10 3.42
CA LYS A 13 -6.78 -3.36 3.37
C LYS A 13 -7.48 -2.13 2.83
N GLN A 14 -8.35 -2.32 1.85
CA GLN A 14 -9.11 -1.22 1.29
C GLN A 14 -10.23 -0.85 2.25
N ASP A 15 -10.28 0.44 2.61
CA ASP A 15 -11.18 0.86 3.67
C ASP A 15 -12.66 0.64 3.35
N GLY A 16 -13.03 0.87 2.12
CA GLY A 16 -14.44 0.78 1.78
C GLY A 16 -14.98 -0.64 1.66
N THR A 17 -14.12 -1.60 1.31
CA THR A 17 -14.57 -2.95 1.05
C THR A 17 -13.99 -3.99 1.99
N GLY A 18 -12.89 -3.64 2.65
CA GLY A 18 -12.22 -4.62 3.51
C GLY A 18 -11.38 -5.62 2.76
N GLU A 19 -11.21 -5.44 1.46
CA GLU A 19 -10.43 -6.38 0.67
C GLU A 19 -8.95 -6.14 0.86
N ILE A 20 -8.18 -7.21 0.76
CA ILE A 20 -6.74 -7.17 0.99
C ILE A 20 -6.02 -7.07 -0.33
N TYR A 21 -5.04 -6.18 -0.38
CA TYR A 21 -4.23 -5.98 -1.57
C TYR A 21 -2.76 -6.15 -1.23
N LEU A 22 -2.00 -6.63 -2.19
CA LEU A 22 -0.57 -6.84 -2.05
C LEU A 22 0.16 -5.79 -2.85
N VAL A 23 1.15 -5.15 -2.25
CA VAL A 23 1.98 -4.18 -2.95
C VAL A 23 2.96 -4.95 -3.82
N THR A 24 2.82 -4.80 -5.14
CA THR A 24 3.69 -5.51 -6.06
C THR A 24 4.78 -4.63 -6.63
N ARG A 25 4.62 -3.31 -6.54
CA ARG A 25 5.59 -2.42 -7.12
C ARG A 25 5.45 -1.04 -6.50
N VAL A 26 6.54 -0.34 -6.39
CA VAL A 26 6.54 1.04 -5.92
C VAL A 26 7.49 1.81 -6.82
N TYR A 27 7.04 2.91 -7.37
CA TYR A 27 7.91 3.67 -8.26
C TYR A 27 7.57 5.15 -8.15
N SER A 28 8.49 5.97 -8.67
CA SER A 28 8.30 7.41 -8.66
C SER A 28 7.84 7.85 -10.03
N GLU A 29 6.90 8.77 -10.05
CA GLU A 29 6.40 9.31 -11.29
C GLU A 29 6.26 10.82 -11.10
N ALA A 30 6.99 11.59 -11.87
CA ALA A 30 7.05 13.04 -11.70
C ALA A 30 7.49 13.33 -10.27
N LEU A 31 6.69 14.01 -9.50
CA LEU A 31 7.04 14.31 -8.12
C LEU A 31 6.25 13.45 -7.14
N SER A 32 5.67 12.38 -7.61
CA SER A 32 4.84 11.54 -6.77
C SER A 32 5.40 10.13 -6.71
N THR A 33 5.05 9.42 -5.66
CA THR A 33 5.35 8.00 -5.54
C THR A 33 4.05 7.23 -5.72
N VAL A 34 4.10 6.15 -6.47
CA VAL A 34 2.92 5.36 -6.79
C VAL A 34 3.17 3.92 -6.38
N ALA A 35 2.19 3.31 -5.74
CA ALA A 35 2.23 1.90 -5.40
C ALA A 35 1.28 1.16 -6.32
N VAL A 36 1.72 0.02 -6.83
CA VAL A 36 0.89 -0.83 -7.66
C VAL A 36 0.43 -1.99 -6.79
N LEU A 37 -0.86 -2.19 -6.74
CA LEU A 37 -1.44 -3.17 -5.85
C LEU A 37 -2.18 -4.23 -6.65
N ARG A 38 -2.16 -5.46 -6.12
CA ARG A 38 -2.91 -6.56 -6.69
C ARG A 38 -3.80 -7.14 -5.62
N LYS A 39 -5.07 -7.37 -5.94
CA LYS A 39 -5.98 -7.91 -4.97
C LYS A 39 -5.57 -9.32 -4.60
N SER A 40 -5.48 -9.59 -3.32
CA SER A 40 -5.04 -10.87 -2.82
C SER A 40 -6.05 -11.93 -3.20
N GLY A 41 -5.58 -13.02 -3.78
CA GLY A 41 -6.48 -14.09 -4.19
C GLY A 41 -7.15 -13.88 -5.52
N ALA A 42 -6.88 -12.77 -6.19
CA ALA A 42 -7.50 -12.47 -7.47
C ALA A 42 -6.44 -12.03 -8.45
N GLU A 43 -5.52 -12.91 -8.77
CA GLU A 43 -4.37 -12.54 -9.54
C GLU A 43 -4.70 -12.19 -10.97
N GLN A 44 -5.87 -12.58 -11.42
CA GLN A 44 -6.25 -12.27 -12.78
C GLN A 44 -6.92 -10.92 -12.91
N GLU A 45 -7.19 -10.27 -11.81
CA GLU A 45 -7.80 -8.96 -11.90
C GLU A 45 -6.76 -7.92 -12.24
N ALA A 46 -7.21 -6.79 -12.74
CA ALA A 46 -6.31 -5.73 -13.12
C ALA A 46 -5.62 -5.16 -11.89
N LEU A 47 -4.38 -4.75 -12.08
CA LEU A 47 -3.65 -4.07 -11.04
C LEU A 47 -4.21 -2.67 -10.87
N ILE A 48 -4.11 -2.14 -9.66
CA ILE A 48 -4.52 -0.77 -9.42
C ILE A 48 -3.32 0.04 -8.97
N ARG A 49 -3.35 1.32 -9.24
CA ARG A 49 -2.29 2.24 -8.85
C ARG A 49 -2.83 3.19 -7.83
N VAL A 50 -2.11 3.35 -6.74
CA VAL A 50 -2.53 4.20 -5.66
C VAL A 50 -1.39 5.15 -5.32
N LYS A 51 -1.70 6.43 -5.20
CA LYS A 51 -0.68 7.39 -4.87
C LYS A 51 -0.28 7.23 -3.42
N VAL A 52 1.03 7.21 -3.18
CA VAL A 52 1.55 7.13 -1.84
C VAL A 52 1.53 8.52 -1.24
N GLU A 53 0.99 8.64 -0.04
CA GLU A 53 0.91 9.92 0.63
C GLU A 53 1.79 9.91 1.85
N ARG A 54 2.32 11.06 2.18
CA ARG A 54 3.11 11.19 3.40
C ARG A 54 2.19 11.60 4.53
N LYS A 55 2.32 10.92 5.65
CA LYS A 55 1.52 11.26 6.80
C LYS A 55 2.40 11.18 8.02
N GLY A 56 2.67 12.31 8.65
CA GLY A 56 3.61 12.36 9.75
C GLY A 56 4.98 11.94 9.25
N ASP A 57 5.57 10.98 9.96
CA ASP A 57 6.88 10.49 9.59
C ASP A 57 6.83 9.31 8.65
N GLY A 58 5.67 8.89 8.23
CA GLY A 58 5.55 7.68 7.43
C GLY A 58 4.82 7.92 6.14
N GLN A 59 4.48 6.83 5.49
CA GLN A 59 3.76 6.85 4.22
C GLN A 59 2.49 6.05 4.37
N THR A 60 1.48 6.42 3.60
CA THR A 60 0.23 5.69 3.61
C THR A 60 -0.34 5.66 2.20
N LEU A 61 -1.32 4.82 1.98
CA LEU A 61 -2.04 4.75 0.72
C LEU A 61 -3.45 5.29 0.94
N HIS A 62 -3.82 6.23 0.09
CA HIS A 62 -5.13 6.87 0.23
C HIS A 62 -6.23 5.82 0.10
N GLY A 63 -7.11 5.75 1.09
CA GLY A 63 -8.21 4.80 1.06
C GLY A 63 -7.86 3.40 1.52
N PHE A 64 -6.65 3.21 2.08
CA PHE A 64 -6.20 1.92 2.54
C PHE A 64 -5.63 2.03 3.94
N THR A 65 -5.63 0.91 4.64
CA THR A 65 -5.06 0.80 5.98
C THR A 65 -4.13 -0.41 6.00
N PRO A 66 -3.01 -0.34 6.70
CA PRO A 66 -2.14 -1.51 6.76
C PRO A 66 -2.88 -2.71 7.30
N ALA A 67 -2.82 -3.81 6.55
CA ALA A 67 -3.45 -5.04 6.98
C ALA A 67 -2.54 -5.88 7.82
N GLN A 68 -1.23 -5.62 7.70
CA GLN A 68 -0.25 -6.40 8.40
C GLN A 68 0.41 -5.47 9.39
N GLU A 69 0.20 -5.73 10.67
CA GLU A 69 0.75 -4.87 11.65
C GLU A 69 2.14 -5.28 12.01
N ASP A 70 2.96 -4.29 12.30
CA ASP A 70 4.30 -4.56 12.73
C ASP A 70 4.31 -4.55 14.23
N GLU A 71 4.13 -5.71 14.80
CA GLU A 71 3.99 -5.76 16.19
C GLU A 71 5.19 -5.52 16.95
N ASN A 72 6.30 -5.51 16.32
CA ASN A 72 7.52 -5.24 17.02
C ASN A 72 7.91 -3.84 16.95
N SER A 73 7.13 -3.08 16.34
CA SER A 73 7.44 -1.69 16.22
C SER A 73 7.22 -0.98 17.52
#